data_e2ea78060d2d6f4de7b97498c29708ba
#
_entry.id   e2ea78060d2d6f4de7b97498c29708ba
#
_cell.length_a   1.000
_cell.length_b   1.000
_cell.length_c   1.000
_cell.angle_alpha   90.00
_cell.angle_beta   90.00
_cell.angle_gamma   90.00
#
_symmetry.space_group_name_H-M   'P 1'
#
loop_
_entity.id
_entity.type
_entity.pdbx_description
1 polymer ?
#
loop_
_entity_poly.entity_id
_entity_poly.type
_entity_poly.pdbx_seq_one_letter_code
_entity_poly.pdbx_strand_id
1 'polypeptide(L)'
;MQKFRVLDHDADIRIEVYGASRNELFENAAKGIFSLLTDPASVRPVTEKKVVANGNGELLVNFLNELLFVWDVERFIPVEIAVDFVPDGVSALLKGEDFDESRHLIRLEMKAVTYHNFSMTRENGTY
;
A
#
# COMPACT_ATOMS: atom_id res chain seq x y z
N MET A 1 -16.95 0.52 -8.00
CA MET A 1 -15.70 1.14 -8.51
C MET A 1 -14.51 0.27 -8.14
N GLN A 2 -13.62 0.08 -9.08
CA GLN A 2 -12.41 -0.65 -8.81
C GLN A 2 -11.51 0.16 -7.87
N LYS A 3 -10.82 -0.53 -6.96
CA LYS A 3 -9.85 0.09 -6.08
C LYS A 3 -8.48 0.17 -6.73
N PHE A 4 -8.13 -0.83 -7.50
CA PHE A 4 -6.88 -0.88 -8.24
C PHE A 4 -7.01 -1.86 -9.39
N ARG A 5 -6.04 -1.83 -10.29
CA ARG A 5 -5.94 -2.78 -11.40
C ARG A 5 -4.47 -3.10 -11.62
N VAL A 6 -4.15 -4.38 -11.68
CA VAL A 6 -2.78 -4.82 -11.94
C VAL A 6 -2.57 -4.87 -13.46
N LEU A 7 -1.52 -4.21 -13.90
CA LEU A 7 -1.13 -4.20 -15.31
C LEU A 7 0.06 -5.12 -15.48
N ASP A 8 -0.14 -6.19 -16.24
CA ASP A 8 0.86 -7.21 -16.41
C ASP A 8 1.98 -6.80 -17.36
N HIS A 9 3.22 -7.09 -16.98
CA HIS A 9 4.41 -6.76 -17.75
C HIS A 9 5.48 -7.84 -17.56
N ASP A 10 6.29 -8.04 -18.59
CA ASP A 10 7.31 -9.08 -18.56
C ASP A 10 8.31 -8.94 -17.41
N ALA A 11 8.77 -7.72 -17.15
CA ALA A 11 9.82 -7.47 -16.15
C ALA A 11 9.32 -6.72 -14.93
N ASP A 12 8.20 -6.00 -15.05
CA ASP A 12 7.69 -5.14 -14.01
C ASP A 12 6.22 -5.38 -13.77
N ILE A 13 5.78 -5.19 -12.53
CA ILE A 13 4.38 -5.18 -12.20
C ILE A 13 3.93 -3.74 -12.07
N ARG A 14 2.84 -3.39 -12.73
CA ARG A 14 2.24 -2.07 -12.68
C ARG A 14 0.86 -2.15 -12.07
N ILE A 15 0.50 -1.11 -11.33
CA ILE A 15 -0.81 -0.99 -10.71
C ILE A 15 -1.41 0.35 -11.08
N GLU A 16 -2.67 0.35 -11.51
CA GLU A 16 -3.50 1.54 -11.56
C GLU A 16 -4.33 1.58 -10.30
N VAL A 17 -4.36 2.72 -9.63
CA VAL A 17 -5.07 2.88 -8.37
C VAL A 17 -6.10 3.98 -8.49
N TYR A 18 -7.27 3.76 -7.92
CA TYR A 18 -8.39 4.70 -7.99
C TYR A 18 -8.86 5.07 -6.60
N GLY A 19 -9.32 6.32 -6.43
CA GLY A 19 -9.87 6.77 -5.17
C GLY A 19 -10.69 8.03 -5.36
N ALA A 20 -11.79 8.17 -4.62
CA ALA A 20 -12.63 9.35 -4.65
C ALA A 20 -11.98 10.53 -3.91
N SER A 21 -10.99 10.27 -3.06
CA SER A 21 -10.22 11.26 -2.32
C SER A 21 -8.76 10.84 -2.27
N ARG A 22 -7.88 11.76 -1.84
CA ARG A 22 -6.47 11.41 -1.65
C ARG A 22 -6.31 10.33 -0.60
N ASN A 23 -7.06 10.40 0.49
CA ASN A 23 -7.02 9.39 1.53
C ASN A 23 -7.35 8.01 0.96
N GLU A 24 -8.45 7.93 0.21
CA GLU A 24 -8.87 6.67 -0.39
C GLU A 24 -7.88 6.18 -1.43
N LEU A 25 -7.29 7.08 -2.22
CA LEU A 25 -6.27 6.71 -3.20
C LEU A 25 -5.08 6.03 -2.51
N PHE A 26 -4.56 6.63 -1.43
CA PHE A 26 -3.43 6.09 -0.70
C PHE A 26 -3.77 4.75 -0.04
N GLU A 27 -4.97 4.66 0.55
CA GLU A 27 -5.45 3.42 1.17
C GLU A 27 -5.56 2.30 0.13
N ASN A 28 -6.13 2.61 -1.03
CA ASN A 28 -6.31 1.62 -2.10
C ASN A 28 -4.97 1.20 -2.73
N ALA A 29 -4.03 2.12 -2.84
CA ALA A 29 -2.69 1.79 -3.33
C ALA A 29 -2.02 0.78 -2.39
N ALA A 30 -2.09 1.02 -1.10
CA ALA A 30 -1.53 0.11 -0.10
C ALA A 30 -2.21 -1.26 -0.15
N LYS A 31 -3.54 -1.28 -0.22
CA LYS A 31 -4.30 -2.53 -0.33
C LYS A 31 -3.92 -3.30 -1.60
N GLY A 32 -3.73 -2.59 -2.71
CA GLY A 32 -3.34 -3.21 -3.96
C GLY A 32 -1.99 -3.90 -3.86
N ILE A 33 -1.01 -3.22 -3.29
CA ILE A 33 0.33 -3.77 -3.12
C ILE A 33 0.30 -5.02 -2.24
N PHE A 34 -0.38 -4.96 -1.09
CA PHE A 34 -0.40 -6.09 -0.18
C PHE A 34 -1.26 -7.24 -0.70
N SER A 35 -2.22 -6.98 -1.59
CA SER A 35 -2.96 -8.06 -2.25
C SER A 35 -2.08 -8.83 -3.24
N LEU A 36 -1.03 -8.20 -3.77
CA LEU A 36 -0.04 -8.89 -4.59
C LEU A 36 0.90 -9.73 -3.73
N LEU A 37 1.17 -9.26 -2.52
CA LEU A 37 2.05 -9.96 -1.58
C LEU A 37 1.40 -11.24 -1.07
N THR A 38 0.15 -11.16 -0.62
CA THR A 38 -0.58 -12.29 -0.08
C THR A 38 -2.09 -12.07 -0.19
N ASP A 39 -2.87 -13.12 0.05
CA ASP A 39 -4.32 -13.02 0.05
C ASP A 39 -4.79 -12.22 1.29
N PRO A 40 -5.41 -11.05 1.11
CA PRO A 40 -5.88 -10.28 2.26
C PRO A 40 -6.92 -11.00 3.11
N ALA A 41 -7.66 -11.94 2.54
CA ALA A 41 -8.64 -12.71 3.31
C ALA A 41 -7.98 -13.62 4.34
N SER A 42 -6.69 -13.92 4.19
CA SER A 42 -5.96 -14.75 5.16
C SER A 42 -5.39 -13.94 6.33
N VAL A 43 -5.50 -12.61 6.30
CA VAL A 43 -4.90 -11.73 7.29
C VAL A 43 -5.98 -11.17 8.21
N ARG A 44 -5.76 -11.29 9.52
CA ARG A 44 -6.69 -10.79 10.53
C ARG A 44 -6.22 -9.46 11.11
N PRO A 45 -7.12 -8.48 11.29
CA PRO A 45 -6.75 -7.16 11.83
C PRO A 45 -6.66 -7.17 13.36
N VAL A 46 -5.71 -7.91 13.91
CA VAL A 46 -5.59 -8.13 15.36
C VAL A 46 -4.53 -7.26 16.04
N THR A 47 -3.61 -6.70 15.26
CA THR A 47 -2.51 -5.86 15.78
C THR A 47 -2.52 -4.52 15.04
N GLU A 48 -2.23 -3.44 15.77
CA GLU A 48 -2.17 -2.10 15.19
C GLU A 48 -0.73 -1.61 15.12
N LYS A 49 -0.41 -0.89 14.04
CA LYS A 49 0.86 -0.17 13.88
C LYS A 49 0.59 1.17 13.25
N LYS A 50 1.43 2.15 13.57
CA LYS A 50 1.34 3.48 12.98
C LYS A 50 2.59 3.75 12.16
N VAL A 51 2.41 4.29 10.95
CA VAL A 51 3.53 4.71 10.09
C VAL A 51 3.34 6.16 9.69
N VAL A 52 4.46 6.83 9.42
CA VAL A 52 4.48 8.21 8.95
C VAL A 52 5.46 8.28 7.77
N ALA A 53 5.04 8.97 6.72
CA ALA A 53 5.91 9.22 5.56
C ALA A 53 6.02 10.71 5.32
N ASN A 54 7.22 11.12 4.90
CA ASN A 54 7.52 12.53 4.62
C ASN A 54 7.09 12.93 3.22
N GLY A 55 6.84 14.24 3.05
CA GLY A 55 6.47 14.81 1.77
C GLY A 55 7.62 15.08 0.81
N ASN A 56 8.84 14.71 1.14
CA ASN A 56 9.98 14.91 0.25
C ASN A 56 9.88 13.97 -0.95
N GLY A 57 9.85 14.55 -2.15
CA GLY A 57 9.65 13.78 -3.37
C GLY A 57 8.19 13.36 -3.54
N GLU A 58 7.96 12.20 -4.11
CA GLU A 58 6.60 11.68 -4.34
C GLU A 58 6.05 11.06 -3.06
N LEU A 59 5.10 11.74 -2.46
CA LEU A 59 4.56 11.31 -1.17
C LEU A 59 3.94 9.90 -1.22
N LEU A 60 3.22 9.59 -2.29
CA LEU A 60 2.61 8.25 -2.42
C LEU A 60 3.69 7.17 -2.47
N VAL A 61 4.74 7.37 -3.24
CA VAL A 61 5.83 6.39 -3.34
C VAL A 61 6.54 6.27 -2.00
N ASN A 62 6.78 7.40 -1.31
CA ASN A 62 7.39 7.38 0.01
C ASN A 62 6.53 6.62 1.01
N PHE A 63 5.21 6.85 0.97
CA PHE A 63 4.27 6.15 1.83
C PHE A 63 4.29 4.65 1.59
N LEU A 64 4.22 4.22 0.34
CA LEU A 64 4.22 2.79 0.01
C LEU A 64 5.53 2.12 0.41
N ASN A 65 6.66 2.82 0.25
CA ASN A 65 7.95 2.29 0.67
C ASN A 65 8.05 2.15 2.19
N GLU A 66 7.44 3.05 2.96
CA GLU A 66 7.38 2.90 4.41
C GLU A 66 6.59 1.65 4.80
N LEU A 67 5.49 1.38 4.11
CA LEU A 67 4.71 0.17 4.37
C LEU A 67 5.48 -1.09 4.00
N LEU A 68 6.18 -1.08 2.88
CA LEU A 68 6.99 -2.21 2.47
C LEU A 68 8.18 -2.44 3.41
N PHE A 69 8.72 -1.36 3.99
CA PHE A 69 9.74 -1.47 5.02
C PHE A 69 9.20 -2.20 6.25
N VAL A 70 7.98 -1.90 6.67
CA VAL A 70 7.34 -2.60 7.80
C VAL A 70 7.22 -4.09 7.49
N TRP A 71 6.83 -4.44 6.28
CA TRP A 71 6.79 -5.84 5.86
C TRP A 71 8.19 -6.47 5.83
N ASP A 72 9.14 -5.80 5.20
CA ASP A 72 10.47 -6.37 4.98
C ASP A 72 11.23 -6.61 6.29
N VAL A 73 11.10 -5.68 7.24
CA VAL A 73 11.84 -5.72 8.50
C VAL A 73 11.05 -6.40 9.61
N GLU A 74 9.79 -6.03 9.78
CA GLU A 74 8.97 -6.52 10.89
C GLU A 74 8.09 -7.70 10.53
N ARG A 75 7.99 -8.01 9.24
CA ARG A 75 7.12 -9.08 8.74
C ARG A 75 5.68 -8.93 9.21
N PHE A 76 5.19 -7.70 9.19
CA PHE A 76 3.82 -7.35 9.52
C PHE A 76 3.02 -7.13 8.25
N ILE A 77 1.83 -7.74 8.15
CA ILE A 77 0.97 -7.63 6.99
C ILE A 77 -0.26 -6.81 7.35
N PRO A 78 -0.39 -5.59 6.83
CA PRO A 78 -1.59 -4.79 7.06
C PRO A 78 -2.73 -5.24 6.16
N VAL A 79 -3.94 -5.19 6.68
CA VAL A 79 -5.16 -5.50 5.92
C VAL A 79 -6.18 -4.37 6.00
N GLU A 80 -6.17 -3.58 7.08
CA GLU A 80 -6.97 -2.36 7.20
C GLU A 80 -6.01 -1.19 7.33
N ILE A 81 -6.24 -0.16 6.54
CA ILE A 81 -5.34 0.98 6.44
C ILE A 81 -6.17 2.25 6.47
N ALA A 82 -5.96 3.09 7.49
CA ALA A 82 -6.62 4.38 7.62
C ALA A 82 -5.57 5.47 7.47
N VAL A 83 -5.74 6.34 6.48
CA VAL A 83 -4.77 7.36 6.11
C VAL A 83 -5.25 8.74 6.52
N ASP A 84 -4.35 9.52 7.13
CA ASP A 84 -4.55 10.94 7.42
C ASP A 84 -3.38 11.73 6.89
N PHE A 85 -3.67 12.87 6.26
CA PHE A 85 -2.62 13.77 5.80
C PHE A 85 -2.27 14.76 6.91
N VAL A 86 -0.96 15.00 7.06
CA VAL A 86 -0.42 15.96 8.02
C VAL A 86 0.34 17.03 7.23
N PRO A 87 0.71 18.18 7.84
CA PRO A 87 1.30 19.28 7.07
C PRO A 87 2.51 18.90 6.20
N ASP A 88 3.37 18.02 6.68
CA ASP A 88 4.59 17.67 5.97
C ASP A 88 4.59 16.24 5.45
N GLY A 89 3.42 15.59 5.38
CA GLY A 89 3.41 14.21 4.93
C GLY A 89 2.09 13.50 5.16
N VAL A 90 2.18 12.23 5.46
CA VAL A 90 1.02 11.37 5.65
C VAL A 90 1.28 10.42 6.82
N SER A 91 0.24 10.15 7.60
CA SER A 91 0.28 9.14 8.64
C SER A 91 -0.79 8.08 8.34
N ALA A 92 -0.54 6.86 8.78
CA ALA A 92 -1.50 5.79 8.59
C ALA A 92 -1.55 4.90 9.82
N LEU A 93 -2.76 4.48 10.17
CA LEU A 93 -2.99 3.45 11.16
C LEU A 93 -3.23 2.15 10.42
N LEU A 94 -2.40 1.17 10.70
CA LEU A 94 -2.44 -0.13 10.06
C LEU A 94 -2.99 -1.15 11.04
N LYS A 95 -3.92 -1.97 10.57
CA LYS A 95 -4.38 -3.13 11.33
C LYS A 95 -4.12 -4.37 10.50
N GLY A 96 -3.51 -5.35 11.13
CA GLY A 96 -3.15 -6.59 10.46
C GLY A 96 -2.58 -7.57 11.46
N GLU A 97 -1.66 -8.40 11.02
CA GLU A 97 -0.99 -9.35 11.91
C GLU A 97 0.41 -9.66 11.42
N ASP A 98 1.20 -10.24 12.33
CA ASP A 98 2.54 -10.69 11.98
C ASP A 98 2.45 -11.89 11.04
N PHE A 99 3.43 -12.00 10.15
CA PHE A 99 3.48 -13.11 9.20
C PHE A 99 3.56 -14.44 9.93
N ASP A 100 2.70 -15.37 9.51
CA ASP A 100 2.65 -16.74 10.02
C ASP A 100 2.67 -17.67 8.81
N GLU A 101 3.77 -18.36 8.61
CA GLU A 101 3.94 -19.20 7.42
C GLU A 101 2.94 -20.36 7.35
N SER A 102 2.32 -20.72 8.47
CA SER A 102 1.29 -21.76 8.46
C SER A 102 -0.06 -21.27 7.93
N ARG A 103 -0.27 -19.94 7.87
CA ARG A 103 -1.54 -19.35 7.44
C ARG A 103 -1.42 -18.41 6.25
N HIS A 104 -0.25 -17.80 6.05
CA HIS A 104 -0.05 -16.82 4.99
C HIS A 104 0.87 -17.38 3.91
N LEU A 105 0.38 -17.34 2.68
CA LEU A 105 1.21 -17.68 1.52
C LEU A 105 1.69 -16.40 0.87
N ILE A 106 2.99 -16.21 0.81
CA ILE A 106 3.58 -15.04 0.14
C ILE A 106 3.69 -15.34 -1.34
N ARG A 107 2.91 -14.62 -2.14
CA ARG A 107 2.84 -14.81 -3.59
C ARG A 107 3.95 -14.09 -4.32
N LEU A 108 4.32 -12.92 -3.82
CA LEU A 108 5.32 -12.06 -4.47
C LEU A 108 6.03 -11.25 -3.39
N GLU A 109 7.34 -11.42 -3.30
CA GLU A 109 8.14 -10.66 -2.35
C GLU A 109 8.46 -9.30 -2.96
N MET A 110 8.04 -8.23 -2.26
CA MET A 110 8.28 -6.86 -2.71
C MET A 110 9.06 -6.12 -1.65
N LYS A 111 10.06 -5.35 -2.08
CA LYS A 111 10.90 -4.59 -1.16
C LYS A 111 10.78 -3.09 -1.33
N ALA A 112 10.43 -2.63 -2.53
CA ALA A 112 10.34 -1.21 -2.80
C ALA A 112 9.44 -0.91 -3.99
N VAL A 113 8.91 0.31 -3.98
CA VAL A 113 8.18 0.90 -5.09
C VAL A 113 9.08 1.98 -5.68
N THR A 114 9.14 2.08 -6.99
CA THR A 114 9.96 3.07 -7.68
C THR A 114 9.11 4.10 -8.39
N TYR A 115 9.76 5.19 -8.80
CA TYR A 115 9.10 6.28 -9.52
C TYR A 115 8.90 5.99 -11.00
N HIS A 116 9.35 4.85 -11.49
CA HIS A 116 9.32 4.55 -12.92
C HIS A 116 7.89 4.61 -13.45
N ASN A 117 7.66 5.53 -14.41
CA ASN A 117 6.34 5.76 -14.99
C ASN A 117 5.24 6.05 -13.97
N PHE A 118 5.62 6.61 -12.82
CA PHE A 118 4.64 7.03 -11.83
C PHE A 118 3.91 8.28 -12.32
N SER A 119 2.60 8.27 -12.23
CA SER A 119 1.81 9.47 -12.46
C SER A 119 0.56 9.40 -11.61
N MET A 120 0.10 10.57 -11.18
CA MET A 120 -1.13 10.70 -10.41
C MET A 120 -1.96 11.81 -11.03
N THR A 121 -3.14 11.46 -11.50
CA THR A 121 -4.05 12.42 -12.12
C THR A 121 -5.38 12.40 -11.41
N ARG A 122 -6.14 13.49 -11.56
CA ARG A 122 -7.47 13.58 -11.02
C ARG A 122 -8.42 13.85 -12.17
N GLU A 123 -9.45 13.04 -12.27
CA GLU A 123 -10.40 13.12 -13.35
C GLU A 123 -11.82 12.94 -12.79
N ASN A 124 -12.70 13.90 -13.04
CA ASN A 124 -14.08 13.87 -12.56
C ASN A 124 -14.18 13.67 -11.04
N GLY A 125 -13.25 14.28 -10.29
CA GLY A 125 -13.23 14.15 -8.83
C GLY A 125 -12.62 12.85 -8.32
N THR A 126 -12.08 12.02 -9.21
CA THR A 126 -11.45 10.73 -8.84
C THR A 126 -9.96 10.75 -9.17
N TYR A 127 -9.17 10.29 -8.24
CA TYR A 127 -7.74 10.11 -8.43
C TYR A 127 -7.43 8.78 -9.09
#